data_dbd69c13395967cba7e81744d3e375dd
#
_entry.id   dbd69c13395967cba7e81744d3e375dd
#
_cell.length_a   1.000
_cell.length_b   1.000
_cell.length_c   1.000
_cell.angle_alpha   90.00
_cell.angle_beta   90.00
_cell.angle_gamma   90.00
#
_symmetry.space_group_name_H-M   'P 1'
#
loop_
_entity.id
_entity.type
_entity.pdbx_description
1 polymer ?
#
loop_
_entity_poly.entity_id
_entity_poly.type
_entity_poly.pdbx_seq_one_letter_code
_entity_poly.pdbx_strand_id
1 'polypeptide(L)'
;RLAPDSPVLARAAEAGAEVEEYDGAAELMLARTVNADGRSRAYVGGRSAPVGVLAELGEQLVAVHGQSDQLRLKSQAAQREALDKFAGPALAAALAAYQASYHRWREATAELGTLRTEARERLREAESLQLALEEIDGVDPQPGEDEDLKAEALKLANVEQLRAAAVLAHQALVAEEDYGESSDAVTLVDAAKRSLEQVRDEDPELGKAAERLAEVGYVLADVAAELASYAASLDSEGPGRLEEVESRRADLAKLVRKYAPSIDEVLEWSAAARARLDELTDDSSRIERLEAEIAELEQRLQEQAAAVTALRREAAGELASRVGRELAALAMANAQLNIEIEPAELSSHGADSISFLLKPHAGAAPRPLGKGASGGELSRVMLAIEVVLAAVDPVPTFVFDEVDSGVGGKAAVEIGRRLAMLAKYVQVIVVTHLPQVAAFANQHIRVFKTSSPAKAGGKDNSEGVTASDVTLLTDEERVTELARMLAGQEESQSARAHALELIEGARQGL
;
A
#
# COMPACT_ATOMS: atom_id res chain seq x y z
N ARG A 1 8.98 24.54 -27.40
CA ARG A 1 10.18 23.73 -27.67
C ARG A 1 10.92 23.49 -26.37
N LEU A 2 11.37 22.26 -26.14
CA LEU A 2 12.02 21.81 -24.92
C LEU A 2 13.38 21.22 -25.25
N ALA A 3 14.29 21.23 -24.29
CA ALA A 3 15.53 20.48 -24.41
C ALA A 3 15.22 18.96 -24.45
N PRO A 4 15.94 18.16 -25.24
CA PRO A 4 15.65 16.74 -25.40
C PRO A 4 15.71 15.92 -24.11
N ASP A 5 16.43 16.39 -23.12
CA ASP A 5 16.61 15.80 -21.78
C ASP A 5 15.60 16.33 -20.74
N SER A 6 14.63 17.13 -21.17
CA SER A 6 13.60 17.69 -20.26
C SER A 6 12.78 16.59 -19.59
N PRO A 7 12.62 16.59 -18.26
CA PRO A 7 11.80 15.63 -17.52
C PRO A 7 10.32 15.64 -17.95
N VAL A 8 9.87 16.79 -18.48
CA VAL A 8 8.51 16.93 -19.04
C VAL A 8 8.27 15.96 -20.20
N LEU A 9 9.31 15.71 -21.03
CA LEU A 9 9.21 14.79 -22.17
C LEU A 9 9.08 13.34 -21.72
N ALA A 10 9.82 12.93 -20.69
CA ALA A 10 9.71 11.60 -20.11
C ALA A 10 8.27 11.37 -19.58
N ARG A 11 7.75 12.34 -18.84
CA ARG A 11 6.38 12.29 -18.30
C ARG A 11 5.31 12.28 -19.39
N ALA A 12 5.52 13.05 -20.48
CA ALA A 12 4.62 13.04 -21.63
C ALA A 12 4.65 11.68 -22.37
N ALA A 13 5.81 11.08 -22.53
CA ALA A 13 5.96 9.75 -23.15
C ALA A 13 5.27 8.65 -22.33
N GLU A 14 5.37 8.68 -20.98
CA GLU A 14 4.60 7.78 -20.09
C GLU A 14 3.09 7.90 -20.30
N ALA A 15 2.60 9.11 -20.61
CA ALA A 15 1.21 9.36 -20.95
C ALA A 15 0.84 8.96 -22.41
N GLY A 16 1.79 8.41 -23.17
CA GLY A 16 1.61 7.96 -24.55
C GLY A 16 1.67 9.07 -25.60
N ALA A 17 2.25 10.24 -25.26
CA ALA A 17 2.39 11.35 -26.17
C ALA A 17 3.41 11.06 -27.28
N GLU A 18 3.15 11.58 -28.46
CA GLU A 18 4.14 11.66 -29.54
C GLU A 18 4.89 12.99 -29.40
N VAL A 19 6.23 12.93 -29.45
CA VAL A 19 7.11 14.08 -29.37
C VAL A 19 7.84 14.21 -30.71
N GLU A 20 7.74 15.35 -31.32
CA GLU A 20 8.46 15.64 -32.55
C GLU A 20 9.78 16.31 -32.22
N GLU A 21 10.89 15.77 -32.74
CA GLU A 21 12.19 16.38 -32.63
C GLU A 21 12.50 17.16 -33.92
N TYR A 22 12.79 18.44 -33.78
CA TYR A 22 13.17 19.29 -34.87
C TYR A 22 14.31 20.24 -34.48
N ASP A 23 15.37 20.25 -35.24
CA ASP A 23 16.52 21.13 -35.07
C ASP A 23 17.13 21.11 -33.66
N GLY A 24 17.30 19.90 -33.08
CA GLY A 24 17.91 19.69 -31.77
C GLY A 24 17.03 20.12 -30.58
N ALA A 25 15.75 20.40 -30.81
CA ALA A 25 14.75 20.66 -29.77
C ALA A 25 13.55 19.73 -29.94
N ALA A 26 12.94 19.36 -28.81
CA ALA A 26 11.70 18.60 -28.81
C ALA A 26 10.49 19.53 -28.83
N GLU A 27 9.48 19.21 -29.65
CA GLU A 27 8.23 19.94 -29.72
C GLU A 27 7.09 19.08 -29.15
N LEU A 28 6.46 19.57 -28.08
CA LEU A 28 5.34 18.91 -27.42
C LEU A 28 4.08 19.76 -27.57
N MET A 29 3.08 19.23 -28.26
CA MET A 29 1.78 19.91 -28.41
C MET A 29 0.87 19.56 -27.24
N LEU A 30 0.40 20.59 -26.53
CA LEU A 30 -0.63 20.48 -25.49
C LEU A 30 -1.89 21.19 -25.95
N ALA A 31 -3.05 20.50 -25.89
CA ALA A 31 -4.31 21.09 -26.28
C ALA A 31 -5.45 20.70 -25.34
N ARG A 32 -6.41 21.62 -25.18
CA ARG A 32 -7.65 21.36 -24.45
C ARG A 32 -8.83 21.94 -25.21
N THR A 33 -9.83 21.09 -25.46
CA THR A 33 -11.10 21.53 -26.04
C THR A 33 -12.16 21.57 -24.95
N VAL A 34 -12.86 22.70 -24.84
CA VAL A 34 -13.98 22.88 -23.91
C VAL A 34 -15.22 23.18 -24.73
N ASN A 35 -16.24 22.35 -24.62
CA ASN A 35 -17.50 22.56 -25.30
C ASN A 35 -18.42 23.49 -24.48
N ALA A 36 -19.44 24.05 -25.16
CA ALA A 36 -20.42 24.92 -24.51
C ALA A 36 -21.23 24.22 -23.38
N ASP A 37 -21.33 22.90 -23.43
CA ASP A 37 -21.97 22.06 -22.40
C ASP A 37 -21.07 21.75 -21.18
N GLY A 38 -19.88 22.35 -21.12
CA GLY A 38 -18.92 22.19 -20.01
C GLY A 38 -18.03 20.94 -20.11
N ARG A 39 -18.24 20.08 -21.10
CA ARG A 39 -17.36 18.92 -21.31
C ARG A 39 -16.04 19.34 -21.88
N SER A 40 -14.95 18.82 -21.33
CA SER A 40 -13.62 19.11 -21.84
C SER A 40 -12.83 17.85 -22.19
N ARG A 41 -11.98 17.97 -23.23
CA ARG A 41 -11.02 16.94 -23.64
C ARG A 41 -9.64 17.55 -23.68
N ALA A 42 -8.66 16.78 -23.16
CA ALA A 42 -7.26 17.17 -23.17
C ALA A 42 -6.47 16.28 -24.14
N TYR A 43 -5.45 16.86 -24.75
CA TYR A 43 -4.57 16.17 -25.71
C TYR A 43 -3.12 16.52 -25.35
N VAL A 44 -2.26 15.52 -25.38
CA VAL A 44 -0.81 15.64 -25.15
C VAL A 44 -0.10 14.93 -26.30
N GLY A 45 0.74 15.64 -27.06
CA GLY A 45 1.41 15.10 -28.23
C GLY A 45 0.41 14.51 -29.26
N GLY A 46 -0.71 15.20 -29.51
CA GLY A 46 -1.75 14.77 -30.45
C GLY A 46 -2.66 13.64 -29.94
N ARG A 47 -2.37 13.01 -28.80
CA ARG A 47 -3.17 11.91 -28.22
C ARG A 47 -4.05 12.39 -27.07
N SER A 48 -5.23 11.76 -26.94
CA SER A 48 -6.14 12.06 -25.82
C SER A 48 -5.52 11.62 -24.49
N ALA A 49 -5.50 12.54 -23.51
CA ALA A 49 -4.95 12.31 -22.18
C ALA A 49 -5.94 12.76 -21.10
N PRO A 50 -5.82 12.26 -19.86
CA PRO A 50 -6.55 12.80 -18.72
C PRO A 50 -6.24 14.28 -18.51
N VAL A 51 -7.25 15.07 -18.11
CA VAL A 51 -7.07 16.52 -17.84
C VAL A 51 -6.02 16.75 -16.73
N GLY A 52 -5.90 15.83 -15.76
CA GLY A 52 -4.88 15.90 -14.70
C GLY A 52 -3.45 15.84 -15.25
N VAL A 53 -3.19 15.00 -16.25
CA VAL A 53 -1.87 14.93 -16.92
C VAL A 53 -1.54 16.22 -17.67
N LEU A 54 -2.53 16.80 -18.35
CA LEU A 54 -2.34 18.09 -19.01
C LEU A 54 -2.03 19.20 -18.00
N ALA A 55 -2.72 19.20 -16.85
CA ALA A 55 -2.47 20.18 -15.79
C ALA A 55 -1.06 20.01 -15.19
N GLU A 56 -0.67 18.80 -14.87
CA GLU A 56 0.67 18.45 -14.35
C GLU A 56 1.79 18.92 -15.29
N LEU A 57 1.69 18.62 -16.58
CA LEU A 57 2.64 19.06 -17.60
C LEU A 57 2.61 20.58 -17.77
N GLY A 58 1.43 21.19 -17.69
CA GLY A 58 1.25 22.63 -17.79
C GLY A 58 1.95 23.38 -16.64
N GLU A 59 1.84 22.90 -15.42
CA GLU A 59 2.50 23.48 -14.24
C GLU A 59 4.03 23.40 -14.34
N GLN A 60 4.58 22.38 -14.98
CA GLN A 60 6.02 22.27 -15.22
C GLN A 60 6.53 23.16 -16.37
N LEU A 61 5.66 23.55 -17.28
CA LEU A 61 6.04 24.30 -18.49
C LEU A 61 5.80 25.80 -18.39
N VAL A 62 4.74 26.20 -17.70
CA VAL A 62 4.29 27.59 -17.66
C VAL A 62 3.90 28.00 -16.25
N ALA A 63 4.52 29.04 -15.73
CA ALA A 63 4.12 29.68 -14.49
C ALA A 63 3.42 31.01 -14.81
N VAL A 64 2.18 31.17 -14.34
CA VAL A 64 1.37 32.39 -14.53
C VAL A 64 1.27 33.13 -13.20
N HIS A 65 1.71 34.39 -13.18
CA HIS A 65 1.69 35.26 -12.03
C HIS A 65 0.74 36.46 -12.30
N GLY A 66 -0.37 36.55 -11.57
CA GLY A 66 -1.40 37.58 -11.74
C GLY A 66 -2.59 37.32 -10.82
N GLN A 67 -3.79 37.79 -11.24
CA GLN A 67 -5.03 37.58 -10.49
C GLN A 67 -5.51 36.15 -10.43
N SER A 68 -4.99 35.24 -11.26
CA SER A 68 -5.36 33.84 -11.26
C SER A 68 -4.57 33.07 -10.21
N ASP A 69 -5.23 32.18 -9.51
CA ASP A 69 -4.78 31.36 -8.37
C ASP A 69 -3.67 30.32 -8.67
N GLN A 70 -2.95 30.43 -9.79
CA GLN A 70 -1.93 29.49 -10.25
C GLN A 70 -0.52 29.93 -9.84
N LEU A 71 -0.27 29.97 -8.52
CA LEU A 71 1.06 30.22 -8.00
C LEU A 71 1.88 28.91 -8.01
N ARG A 72 3.04 28.93 -8.67
CA ARG A 72 4.01 27.83 -8.66
C ARG A 72 4.39 27.38 -7.24
N LEU A 73 4.54 28.32 -6.30
CA LEU A 73 4.90 28.06 -4.90
C LEU A 73 3.68 27.99 -3.97
N LYS A 74 2.52 27.49 -4.46
CA LYS A 74 1.29 27.42 -3.68
C LYS A 74 1.31 26.28 -2.64
N SER A 75 1.92 25.13 -2.96
CA SER A 75 1.99 23.98 -2.08
C SER A 75 3.29 23.94 -1.29
N GLN A 76 3.24 23.41 -0.06
CA GLN A 76 4.45 23.18 0.74
C GLN A 76 5.46 22.24 0.04
N ALA A 77 4.96 21.27 -0.75
CA ALA A 77 5.82 20.41 -1.55
C ALA A 77 6.63 21.19 -2.59
N ALA A 78 5.99 22.11 -3.34
CA ALA A 78 6.68 22.94 -4.31
C ALA A 78 7.65 23.94 -3.65
N GLN A 79 7.28 24.48 -2.49
CA GLN A 79 8.17 25.36 -1.71
C GLN A 79 9.41 24.62 -1.21
N ARG A 80 9.24 23.39 -0.70
CA ARG A 80 10.34 22.52 -0.29
C ARG A 80 11.25 22.21 -1.48
N GLU A 81 10.69 21.80 -2.61
CA GLU A 81 11.46 21.46 -3.80
C GLU A 81 12.29 22.64 -4.30
N ALA A 82 11.70 23.84 -4.33
CA ALA A 82 12.41 25.06 -4.72
C ALA A 82 13.57 25.39 -3.75
N LEU A 83 13.34 25.25 -2.43
CA LEU A 83 14.39 25.46 -1.43
C LEU A 83 15.49 24.41 -1.55
N ASP A 84 15.12 23.14 -1.76
CA ASP A 84 16.07 22.02 -1.88
C ASP A 84 16.97 22.19 -3.13
N LYS A 85 16.39 22.63 -4.26
CA LYS A 85 17.15 22.96 -5.47
C LYS A 85 18.07 24.17 -5.25
N PHE A 86 17.59 25.21 -4.54
CA PHE A 86 18.39 26.38 -4.21
C PHE A 86 19.58 26.05 -3.29
N ALA A 87 19.38 25.14 -2.32
CA ALA A 87 20.45 24.65 -1.44
C ALA A 87 21.57 23.90 -2.17
N GLY A 88 21.27 23.34 -3.36
CA GLY A 88 22.26 22.79 -4.27
C GLY A 88 22.77 21.39 -3.90
N PRO A 89 23.97 21.00 -4.42
CA PRO A 89 24.43 19.62 -4.41
C PRO A 89 24.72 19.06 -3.01
N ALA A 90 25.05 19.89 -2.04
CA ALA A 90 25.31 19.43 -0.67
C ALA A 90 24.03 18.86 -0.03
N LEU A 91 22.92 19.60 -0.17
CA LEU A 91 21.62 19.11 0.32
C LEU A 91 21.17 17.89 -0.50
N ALA A 92 21.32 17.89 -1.82
CA ALA A 92 20.93 16.77 -2.66
C ALA A 92 21.63 15.46 -2.23
N ALA A 93 22.94 15.52 -1.93
CA ALA A 93 23.68 14.37 -1.43
C ALA A 93 23.20 13.90 -0.04
N ALA A 94 22.96 14.85 0.90
CA ALA A 94 22.44 14.53 2.23
C ALA A 94 21.05 13.89 2.16
N LEU A 95 20.18 14.44 1.29
CA LEU A 95 18.83 13.92 1.07
C LEU A 95 18.83 12.52 0.43
N ALA A 96 19.72 12.27 -0.53
CA ALA A 96 19.86 10.94 -1.14
C ALA A 96 20.30 9.89 -0.11
N ALA A 97 21.26 10.22 0.77
CA ALA A 97 21.69 9.34 1.86
C ALA A 97 20.55 9.06 2.86
N TYR A 98 19.79 10.09 3.22
CA TYR A 98 18.61 9.96 4.07
C TYR A 98 17.54 9.06 3.42
N GLN A 99 17.23 9.27 2.15
CA GLN A 99 16.24 8.49 1.39
C GLN A 99 16.59 7.01 1.36
N ALA A 100 17.86 6.67 1.13
CA ALA A 100 18.32 5.28 1.15
C ALA A 100 18.06 4.62 2.52
N SER A 101 18.38 5.31 3.62
CA SER A 101 18.12 4.83 4.98
C SER A 101 16.62 4.74 5.28
N TYR A 102 15.81 5.70 4.81
CA TYR A 102 14.36 5.71 4.98
C TYR A 102 13.68 4.55 4.25
N HIS A 103 14.08 4.26 3.03
CA HIS A 103 13.54 3.12 2.28
C HIS A 103 13.87 1.80 3.00
N ARG A 104 15.14 1.62 3.43
CA ARG A 104 15.53 0.41 4.15
C ARG A 104 14.78 0.26 5.49
N TRP A 105 14.59 1.33 6.24
CA TRP A 105 13.80 1.34 7.46
C TRP A 105 12.34 0.95 7.23
N ARG A 106 11.73 1.48 6.16
CA ARG A 106 10.35 1.13 5.76
C ARG A 106 10.22 -0.35 5.39
N GLU A 107 11.16 -0.88 4.63
CA GLU A 107 11.21 -2.29 4.26
C GLU A 107 11.35 -3.19 5.49
N ALA A 108 12.34 -2.91 6.35
CA ALA A 108 12.58 -3.67 7.57
C ALA A 108 11.38 -3.64 8.52
N THR A 109 10.73 -2.48 8.68
CA THR A 109 9.53 -2.32 9.51
C THR A 109 8.34 -3.11 8.95
N ALA A 110 8.14 -3.11 7.62
CA ALA A 110 7.09 -3.88 6.97
C ALA A 110 7.35 -5.39 7.11
N GLU A 111 8.60 -5.83 6.89
CA GLU A 111 9.02 -7.22 7.06
C GLU A 111 8.80 -7.71 8.51
N LEU A 112 9.23 -6.92 9.50
CA LEU A 112 8.99 -7.23 10.91
C LEU A 112 7.50 -7.32 11.24
N GLY A 113 6.68 -6.44 10.68
CA GLY A 113 5.22 -6.47 10.84
C GLY A 113 4.61 -7.78 10.32
N THR A 114 5.04 -8.24 9.16
CA THR A 114 4.61 -9.52 8.56
C THR A 114 5.04 -10.70 9.43
N LEU A 115 6.34 -10.77 9.78
CA LEU A 115 6.88 -11.84 10.63
C LEU A 115 6.21 -11.90 12.01
N ARG A 116 5.95 -10.76 12.65
CA ARG A 116 5.23 -10.72 13.93
C ARG A 116 3.78 -11.21 13.83
N THR A 117 3.12 -10.95 12.71
CA THR A 117 1.75 -11.43 12.47
C THR A 117 1.77 -12.94 12.26
N GLU A 118 2.65 -13.44 11.41
CA GLU A 118 2.86 -14.87 11.18
C GLU A 118 3.32 -15.59 12.46
N ALA A 119 4.25 -15.02 13.22
CA ALA A 119 4.71 -15.58 14.50
C ALA A 119 3.59 -15.69 15.54
N ARG A 120 2.65 -14.74 15.58
CA ARG A 120 1.48 -14.82 16.47
C ARG A 120 0.53 -15.95 16.05
N GLU A 121 0.31 -16.13 14.76
CA GLU A 121 -0.50 -17.23 14.24
C GLU A 121 0.15 -18.58 14.53
N ARG A 122 1.46 -18.69 14.27
CA ARG A 122 2.26 -19.89 14.57
C ARG A 122 2.30 -20.20 16.07
N LEU A 123 2.43 -19.22 16.93
CA LEU A 123 2.39 -19.42 18.38
C LEU A 123 1.03 -19.97 18.82
N ARG A 124 -0.08 -19.46 18.31
CA ARG A 124 -1.41 -19.98 18.61
C ARG A 124 -1.60 -21.40 18.10
N GLU A 125 -1.08 -21.69 16.90
CA GLU A 125 -1.07 -23.05 16.34
C GLU A 125 -0.25 -23.98 17.24
N ALA A 126 0.94 -23.58 17.64
CA ALA A 126 1.82 -24.34 18.53
C ALA A 126 1.16 -24.64 19.89
N GLU A 127 0.58 -23.62 20.54
CA GLU A 127 -0.17 -23.77 21.79
C GLU A 127 -1.35 -24.75 21.64
N SER A 128 -2.08 -24.65 20.53
CA SER A 128 -3.20 -25.55 20.25
C SER A 128 -2.75 -26.99 20.04
N LEU A 129 -1.65 -27.21 19.29
CA LEU A 129 -1.06 -28.54 19.06
C LEU A 129 -0.51 -29.12 20.36
N GLN A 130 0.16 -28.32 21.19
CA GLN A 130 0.69 -28.77 22.46
C GLN A 130 -0.41 -29.25 23.40
N LEU A 131 -1.47 -28.46 23.58
CA LEU A 131 -2.63 -28.85 24.39
C LEU A 131 -3.31 -30.14 23.87
N ALA A 132 -3.41 -30.27 22.55
CA ALA A 132 -3.98 -31.47 21.95
C ALA A 132 -3.10 -32.72 22.18
N LEU A 133 -1.78 -32.57 22.07
CA LEU A 133 -0.83 -33.65 22.35
C LEU A 133 -0.83 -34.04 23.82
N GLU A 134 -0.87 -33.08 24.74
CA GLU A 134 -0.99 -33.35 26.19
C GLU A 134 -2.28 -34.11 26.52
N GLU A 135 -3.39 -33.79 25.86
CA GLU A 135 -4.66 -34.51 26.05
C GLU A 135 -4.57 -35.95 25.52
N ILE A 136 -3.98 -36.17 24.33
CA ILE A 136 -3.81 -37.52 23.74
C ILE A 136 -2.82 -38.33 24.57
N ASP A 137 -1.69 -37.75 24.94
CA ASP A 137 -0.65 -38.40 25.76
C ASP A 137 -1.19 -38.75 27.16
N GLY A 138 -2.06 -37.89 27.73
CA GLY A 138 -2.71 -38.13 29.02
C GLY A 138 -3.67 -39.34 29.00
N VAL A 139 -4.26 -39.65 27.85
CA VAL A 139 -5.10 -40.84 27.67
C VAL A 139 -4.27 -42.08 27.28
N ASP A 140 -3.12 -41.88 26.61
CA ASP A 140 -2.19 -42.93 26.14
C ASP A 140 -2.92 -44.03 25.33
N PRO A 141 -3.56 -43.70 24.20
CA PRO A 141 -4.28 -44.67 23.39
C PRO A 141 -3.30 -45.63 22.69
N GLN A 142 -3.69 -46.93 22.61
CA GLN A 142 -2.89 -47.91 21.91
C GLN A 142 -3.50 -48.27 20.54
N PRO A 143 -2.68 -48.71 19.55
CA PRO A 143 -3.19 -49.08 18.23
C PRO A 143 -4.25 -50.18 18.31
N GLY A 144 -5.42 -50.01 17.67
CA GLY A 144 -6.51 -50.97 17.63
C GLY A 144 -7.30 -51.12 18.93
N GLU A 145 -6.97 -50.35 19.98
CA GLU A 145 -7.56 -50.48 21.32
C GLU A 145 -9.10 -50.27 21.33
N ASP A 146 -9.61 -49.40 20.52
CA ASP A 146 -11.04 -49.08 20.39
C ASP A 146 -11.85 -50.31 19.84
N GLU A 147 -11.33 -51.04 18.87
CA GLU A 147 -11.98 -52.23 18.33
C GLU A 147 -11.88 -53.43 19.32
N ASP A 148 -10.72 -53.60 19.96
CA ASP A 148 -10.52 -54.65 20.98
C ASP A 148 -11.48 -54.46 22.16
N LEU A 149 -11.55 -53.27 22.72
CA LEU A 149 -12.46 -52.91 23.82
C LEU A 149 -13.94 -53.02 23.42
N LYS A 150 -14.27 -52.72 22.16
CA LYS A 150 -15.62 -52.89 21.64
C LYS A 150 -16.03 -54.35 21.59
N ALA A 151 -15.14 -55.20 21.12
CA ALA A 151 -15.36 -56.66 21.13
C ALA A 151 -15.49 -57.22 22.56
N GLU A 152 -14.61 -56.78 23.48
CA GLU A 152 -14.66 -57.15 24.89
C GLU A 152 -15.95 -56.69 25.58
N ALA A 153 -16.38 -55.44 25.38
CA ALA A 153 -17.62 -54.90 25.92
C ALA A 153 -18.85 -55.69 25.44
N LEU A 154 -18.89 -56.05 24.13
CA LEU A 154 -19.99 -56.85 23.59
C LEU A 154 -20.05 -58.22 24.24
N LYS A 155 -18.90 -58.89 24.47
CA LYS A 155 -18.81 -60.18 25.17
C LYS A 155 -19.29 -60.03 26.61
N LEU A 156 -18.79 -59.05 27.35
CA LEU A 156 -19.15 -58.80 28.76
C LEU A 156 -20.63 -58.43 28.94
N ALA A 157 -21.22 -57.62 28.04
CA ALA A 157 -22.63 -57.27 28.08
C ALA A 157 -23.58 -58.47 27.89
N ASN A 158 -23.11 -59.52 27.23
CA ASN A 158 -23.89 -60.73 27.01
C ASN A 158 -23.47 -61.89 27.90
N VAL A 159 -22.61 -61.67 28.89
CA VAL A 159 -22.04 -62.74 29.74
C VAL A 159 -23.10 -63.66 30.32
N GLU A 160 -24.19 -63.16 30.88
CA GLU A 160 -25.24 -64.03 31.46
C GLU A 160 -25.97 -64.91 30.44
N GLN A 161 -26.22 -64.37 29.22
CA GLN A 161 -26.84 -65.16 28.15
C GLN A 161 -25.89 -66.25 27.61
N LEU A 162 -24.60 -65.85 27.42
CA LEU A 162 -23.58 -66.84 26.97
C LEU A 162 -23.35 -67.96 27.99
N ARG A 163 -23.30 -67.57 29.27
CA ARG A 163 -23.18 -68.47 30.40
C ARG A 163 -24.39 -69.45 30.48
N ALA A 164 -25.59 -68.86 30.45
CA ALA A 164 -26.83 -69.66 30.50
C ALA A 164 -26.88 -70.68 29.32
N ALA A 165 -26.52 -70.24 28.12
CA ALA A 165 -26.50 -71.14 26.96
C ALA A 165 -25.43 -72.22 27.07
N ALA A 166 -24.22 -71.90 27.56
CA ALA A 166 -23.16 -72.90 27.77
C ALA A 166 -23.52 -73.92 28.86
N VAL A 167 -24.08 -73.42 30.01
CA VAL A 167 -24.53 -74.29 31.11
C VAL A 167 -25.67 -75.20 30.66
N LEU A 168 -26.69 -74.67 29.97
CA LEU A 168 -27.81 -75.52 29.49
C LEU A 168 -27.33 -76.57 28.45
N ALA A 169 -26.42 -76.21 27.56
CA ALA A 169 -25.84 -77.08 26.59
C ALA A 169 -24.99 -78.20 27.30
N HIS A 170 -24.16 -77.78 28.29
CA HIS A 170 -23.40 -78.76 29.11
C HIS A 170 -24.31 -79.76 29.85
N GLN A 171 -25.34 -79.21 30.53
CA GLN A 171 -26.33 -80.06 31.25
C GLN A 171 -27.08 -81.00 30.34
N ALA A 172 -27.37 -80.65 29.11
CA ALA A 172 -27.99 -81.56 28.12
C ALA A 172 -27.04 -82.64 27.68
N LEU A 173 -25.72 -82.43 27.71
CA LEU A 173 -24.73 -83.47 27.34
C LEU A 173 -24.34 -84.35 28.53
N VAL A 174 -24.17 -83.79 29.74
CA VAL A 174 -23.77 -84.49 30.96
C VAL A 174 -24.56 -83.96 32.13
N ALA A 175 -25.50 -84.77 32.70
CA ALA A 175 -26.26 -84.43 33.89
C ALA A 175 -25.41 -84.69 35.16
N GLU A 176 -25.45 -83.74 36.15
CA GLU A 176 -24.96 -84.05 37.49
C GLU A 176 -25.88 -84.98 38.19
N GLU A 177 -25.31 -86.00 38.94
CA GLU A 177 -25.96 -87.11 39.56
C GLU A 177 -27.11 -86.84 40.57
N ASP A 178 -27.42 -85.56 40.86
CA ASP A 178 -28.22 -85.14 42.00
C ASP A 178 -29.74 -84.89 41.72
N TYR A 179 -30.21 -85.02 40.49
CA TYR A 179 -31.63 -84.78 40.15
C TYR A 179 -32.18 -85.89 39.28
N GLY A 180 -32.92 -86.80 39.90
CA GLY A 180 -33.54 -87.99 39.40
C GLY A 180 -34.11 -87.98 37.98
N GLU A 181 -33.85 -89.02 37.18
CA GLU A 181 -34.39 -89.39 35.86
C GLU A 181 -34.17 -88.49 34.67
N SER A 182 -33.21 -87.58 34.67
CA SER A 182 -32.78 -86.90 33.44
C SER A 182 -31.69 -87.66 32.73
N SER A 183 -32.05 -88.36 31.64
CA SER A 183 -31.11 -89.10 30.78
C SER A 183 -30.36 -88.07 29.94
N ASP A 184 -29.11 -87.70 30.32
CA ASP A 184 -28.22 -86.90 29.49
C ASP A 184 -27.72 -87.64 28.25
N ALA A 185 -27.22 -86.96 27.27
CA ALA A 185 -26.83 -87.50 25.98
C ALA A 185 -25.69 -88.53 26.12
N VAL A 186 -24.70 -88.26 26.99
CA VAL A 186 -23.57 -89.22 27.24
C VAL A 186 -24.07 -90.48 27.91
N THR A 187 -24.93 -90.40 28.92
CA THR A 187 -25.53 -91.51 29.60
C THR A 187 -26.41 -92.37 28.67
N LEU A 188 -27.24 -91.70 27.81
CA LEU A 188 -28.07 -92.44 26.82
C LEU A 188 -27.24 -93.17 25.76
N VAL A 189 -26.17 -92.50 25.27
CA VAL A 189 -25.26 -93.11 24.29
C VAL A 189 -24.53 -94.35 24.94
N ASP A 190 -24.05 -94.22 26.19
CA ASP A 190 -23.37 -95.26 26.89
C ASP A 190 -24.33 -96.46 27.23
N ALA A 191 -25.58 -96.15 27.58
CA ALA A 191 -26.60 -97.16 27.76
C ALA A 191 -26.91 -97.96 26.47
N ALA A 192 -27.06 -97.23 25.35
CA ALA A 192 -27.25 -97.86 24.03
C ALA A 192 -26.04 -98.74 23.61
N LYS A 193 -24.81 -98.24 23.84
CA LYS A 193 -23.57 -98.93 23.61
C LYS A 193 -23.53 -100.22 24.43
N ARG A 194 -23.77 -100.15 25.74
CA ARG A 194 -23.79 -101.31 26.63
C ARG A 194 -24.81 -102.36 26.19
N SER A 195 -26.01 -101.98 25.74
CA SER A 195 -27.03 -102.85 25.24
C SER A 195 -26.58 -103.65 23.99
N LEU A 196 -25.87 -102.94 23.05
CA LEU A 196 -25.33 -103.56 21.83
C LEU A 196 -24.09 -104.46 22.12
N GLU A 197 -23.28 -104.11 23.07
CA GLU A 197 -22.10 -104.86 23.51
C GLU A 197 -22.52 -106.28 24.07
N GLN A 198 -23.67 -106.35 24.72
CA GLN A 198 -24.16 -107.63 25.28
C GLN A 198 -24.47 -108.72 24.19
N VAL A 199 -24.77 -108.24 22.96
CA VAL A 199 -25.13 -109.14 21.83
C VAL A 199 -24.07 -109.07 20.70
N ARG A 200 -22.89 -108.58 20.96
CA ARG A 200 -21.77 -108.33 20.02
C ARG A 200 -21.30 -109.66 19.37
N ASP A 201 -21.23 -110.70 20.15
CA ASP A 201 -20.76 -112.02 19.71
C ASP A 201 -21.82 -112.79 18.83
N GLU A 202 -23.09 -112.36 18.88
CA GLU A 202 -24.20 -112.91 18.13
C GLU A 202 -24.36 -112.27 16.75
N ASP A 203 -24.07 -110.92 16.64
CA ASP A 203 -24.12 -110.24 15.38
C ASP A 203 -22.99 -109.16 15.30
N PRO A 204 -21.94 -109.35 14.43
CA PRO A 204 -20.79 -108.42 14.27
C PRO A 204 -21.19 -107.04 13.79
N GLU A 205 -22.31 -106.88 13.11
CA GLU A 205 -22.78 -105.56 12.69
C GLU A 205 -23.23 -104.70 13.88
N LEU A 206 -23.81 -105.36 14.90
CA LEU A 206 -24.16 -104.64 16.16
C LEU A 206 -22.92 -104.31 16.95
N GLY A 207 -21.84 -105.14 16.86
CA GLY A 207 -20.52 -104.77 17.43
C GLY A 207 -19.93 -103.51 16.82
N LYS A 208 -19.98 -103.34 15.49
CA LYS A 208 -19.54 -102.12 14.80
C LYS A 208 -20.38 -100.93 15.19
N ALA A 209 -21.67 -101.07 15.39
CA ALA A 209 -22.53 -99.99 15.86
C ALA A 209 -22.18 -99.58 17.30
N ALA A 210 -21.80 -100.48 18.18
CA ALA A 210 -21.32 -100.23 19.52
C ALA A 210 -20.00 -99.39 19.53
N GLU A 211 -19.07 -99.80 18.62
CA GLU A 211 -17.81 -99.02 18.46
C GLU A 211 -18.06 -97.54 18.01
N ARG A 212 -18.95 -97.38 17.04
CA ARG A 212 -19.34 -95.99 16.61
C ARG A 212 -20.04 -95.23 17.70
N LEU A 213 -20.86 -95.86 18.56
CA LEU A 213 -21.46 -95.17 19.72
C LEU A 213 -20.39 -94.85 20.76
N ALA A 214 -19.33 -95.60 20.93
CA ALA A 214 -18.21 -95.30 21.78
C ALA A 214 -17.48 -93.99 21.30
N GLU A 215 -17.20 -93.88 19.99
CA GLU A 215 -16.61 -92.68 19.39
C GLU A 215 -17.49 -91.43 19.60
N VAL A 216 -18.79 -91.53 19.39
CA VAL A 216 -19.75 -90.45 19.66
C VAL A 216 -19.74 -90.03 21.15
N GLY A 217 -19.70 -91.07 22.05
CA GLY A 217 -19.61 -90.80 23.49
C GLY A 217 -18.38 -89.98 23.90
N TYR A 218 -17.22 -90.29 23.33
CA TYR A 218 -15.99 -89.48 23.55
C TYR A 218 -16.13 -88.09 23.04
N VAL A 219 -16.67 -87.88 21.83
CA VAL A 219 -16.87 -86.54 21.25
C VAL A 219 -17.84 -85.67 22.10
N LEU A 220 -18.94 -86.28 22.56
CA LEU A 220 -19.90 -85.60 23.43
C LEU A 220 -19.29 -85.18 24.77
N ALA A 221 -18.44 -86.06 25.39
CA ALA A 221 -17.75 -85.73 26.62
C ALA A 221 -16.73 -84.64 26.45
N ASP A 222 -16.02 -84.59 25.31
CA ASP A 222 -15.05 -83.51 24.98
C ASP A 222 -15.74 -82.19 24.80
N VAL A 223 -16.80 -82.11 24.01
CA VAL A 223 -17.63 -80.90 23.84
C VAL A 223 -18.23 -80.45 25.17
N ALA A 224 -18.66 -81.34 26.03
CA ALA A 224 -19.16 -80.97 27.35
C ALA A 224 -18.08 -80.34 28.22
N ALA A 225 -16.85 -80.88 28.19
CA ALA A 225 -15.72 -80.35 28.93
C ALA A 225 -15.33 -78.92 28.41
N GLU A 226 -15.36 -78.74 27.08
CA GLU A 226 -15.16 -77.42 26.47
C GLU A 226 -16.22 -76.43 26.94
N LEU A 227 -17.50 -76.77 26.94
CA LEU A 227 -18.59 -75.92 27.40
C LEU A 227 -18.51 -75.58 28.88
N ALA A 228 -18.13 -76.54 29.73
CA ALA A 228 -17.91 -76.31 31.15
C ALA A 228 -16.73 -75.30 31.38
N SER A 229 -15.61 -75.54 30.67
CA SER A 229 -14.47 -74.66 30.74
C SER A 229 -14.80 -73.23 30.30
N TYR A 230 -15.59 -73.09 29.20
CA TYR A 230 -16.06 -71.83 28.70
C TYR A 230 -16.96 -71.09 29.73
N ALA A 231 -17.94 -71.78 30.29
CA ALA A 231 -18.82 -71.17 31.31
C ALA A 231 -18.02 -70.72 32.56
N ALA A 232 -17.02 -71.51 33.03
CA ALA A 232 -16.16 -71.15 34.14
C ALA A 232 -15.26 -69.94 33.83
N SER A 233 -14.82 -69.77 32.59
CA SER A 233 -14.05 -68.60 32.16
C SER A 233 -14.84 -67.30 32.25
N LEU A 234 -16.14 -67.35 31.95
CA LEU A 234 -17.03 -66.17 32.04
C LEU A 234 -17.31 -65.76 33.50
N ASP A 235 -17.28 -66.66 34.46
CA ASP A 235 -17.42 -66.36 35.90
C ASP A 235 -16.21 -65.65 36.50
N SER A 236 -15.00 -65.78 35.92
CA SER A 236 -13.79 -65.13 36.37
C SER A 236 -13.69 -63.65 35.96
N GLU A 237 -14.44 -63.20 34.94
CA GLU A 237 -14.53 -61.81 34.48
C GLU A 237 -15.61 -61.09 35.30
N GLY A 238 -15.25 -60.57 36.48
CA GLY A 238 -16.17 -59.99 37.47
C GLY A 238 -16.95 -58.74 36.98
N PRO A 239 -18.05 -58.34 37.69
CA PRO A 239 -18.92 -57.22 37.27
C PRO A 239 -18.23 -55.86 37.11
N GLY A 240 -17.10 -55.64 37.74
CA GLY A 240 -16.31 -54.39 37.64
C GLY A 240 -15.58 -54.23 36.30
N ARG A 241 -15.29 -55.34 35.60
CA ARG A 241 -14.54 -55.27 34.32
C ARG A 241 -15.31 -54.60 33.20
N LEU A 242 -16.60 -54.79 33.11
CA LEU A 242 -17.44 -54.09 32.13
C LEU A 242 -17.44 -52.58 32.36
N GLU A 243 -17.50 -52.14 33.63
CA GLU A 243 -17.44 -50.70 33.99
C GLU A 243 -16.07 -50.08 33.59
N GLU A 244 -14.97 -50.80 33.86
CA GLU A 244 -13.62 -50.36 33.44
C GLU A 244 -13.50 -50.23 31.92
N VAL A 245 -13.98 -51.24 31.17
CA VAL A 245 -13.95 -51.25 29.69
C VAL A 245 -14.81 -50.11 29.13
N GLU A 246 -16.02 -49.89 29.62
CA GLU A 246 -16.88 -48.81 29.16
C GLU A 246 -16.29 -47.44 29.52
N SER A 247 -15.69 -47.27 30.70
CA SER A 247 -14.99 -46.04 31.06
C SER A 247 -13.81 -45.74 30.11
N ARG A 248 -12.99 -46.74 29.82
CA ARG A 248 -11.85 -46.61 28.90
C ARG A 248 -12.33 -46.30 27.48
N ARG A 249 -13.38 -46.94 26.99
CA ARG A 249 -14.02 -46.65 25.70
C ARG A 249 -14.55 -45.26 25.63
N ALA A 250 -15.13 -44.74 26.71
CA ALA A 250 -15.61 -43.35 26.77
C ALA A 250 -14.46 -42.35 26.66
N ASP A 251 -13.30 -42.61 27.25
CA ASP A 251 -12.12 -41.75 27.13
C ASP A 251 -11.54 -41.75 25.70
N LEU A 252 -11.43 -42.96 25.09
CA LEU A 252 -11.00 -43.06 23.69
C LEU A 252 -11.99 -42.37 22.73
N ALA A 253 -13.31 -42.53 22.97
CA ALA A 253 -14.35 -41.89 22.17
C ALA A 253 -14.30 -40.37 22.21
N LYS A 254 -13.78 -39.75 23.30
CA LYS A 254 -13.56 -38.29 23.38
C LYS A 254 -12.47 -37.89 22.39
N LEU A 255 -11.36 -38.63 22.30
CA LEU A 255 -10.28 -38.38 21.36
C LEU A 255 -10.74 -38.55 19.90
N VAL A 256 -11.43 -39.65 19.61
CA VAL A 256 -11.98 -39.96 18.27
C VAL A 256 -12.92 -38.83 17.81
N ARG A 257 -13.82 -38.36 18.66
CA ARG A 257 -14.74 -37.26 18.29
C ARG A 257 -14.04 -35.94 18.03
N LYS A 258 -12.88 -35.73 18.65
CA LYS A 258 -12.18 -34.42 18.61
C LYS A 258 -11.10 -34.34 17.53
N TYR A 259 -10.39 -35.43 17.27
CA TYR A 259 -9.17 -35.42 16.46
C TYR A 259 -9.26 -36.22 15.16
N ALA A 260 -9.83 -37.45 15.16
CA ALA A 260 -9.90 -38.27 13.98
C ALA A 260 -10.96 -39.42 14.15
N PRO A 261 -11.43 -40.09 13.08
CA PRO A 261 -12.51 -41.08 13.13
C PRO A 261 -12.20 -42.39 13.87
N SER A 262 -10.92 -42.77 14.04
CA SER A 262 -10.46 -43.95 14.75
C SER A 262 -9.26 -43.67 15.63
N ILE A 263 -8.91 -44.56 16.54
CA ILE A 263 -7.74 -44.43 17.42
C ILE A 263 -6.44 -44.46 16.61
N ASP A 264 -6.36 -45.30 15.60
CA ASP A 264 -5.18 -45.38 14.73
C ASP A 264 -4.94 -44.07 13.99
N GLU A 265 -6.00 -43.44 13.48
CA GLU A 265 -5.93 -42.11 12.86
C GLU A 265 -5.63 -40.99 13.87
N VAL A 266 -6.05 -41.09 15.14
CA VAL A 266 -5.66 -40.17 16.22
C VAL A 266 -4.15 -40.27 16.47
N LEU A 267 -3.58 -41.45 16.48
CA LEU A 267 -2.14 -41.67 16.64
C LEU A 267 -1.35 -41.13 15.44
N GLU A 268 -1.83 -41.34 14.21
CA GLU A 268 -1.24 -40.70 13.01
C GLU A 268 -1.31 -39.19 13.08
N TRP A 269 -2.46 -38.63 13.47
CA TRP A 269 -2.63 -37.19 13.68
C TRP A 269 -1.65 -36.66 14.73
N SER A 270 -1.47 -37.35 15.85
CA SER A 270 -0.56 -36.97 16.92
C SER A 270 0.91 -36.95 16.45
N ALA A 271 1.31 -37.90 15.63
CA ALA A 271 2.64 -37.95 15.03
C ALA A 271 2.88 -36.79 14.08
N ALA A 272 1.91 -36.45 13.22
CA ALA A 272 1.96 -35.30 12.36
C ALA A 272 1.97 -33.98 13.15
N ALA A 273 1.18 -33.89 14.23
CA ALA A 273 1.13 -32.71 15.11
C ALA A 273 2.47 -32.46 15.82
N ARG A 274 3.17 -33.52 16.27
CA ARG A 274 4.53 -33.38 16.85
C ARG A 274 5.54 -32.84 15.83
N ALA A 275 5.56 -33.40 14.62
CA ALA A 275 6.43 -32.92 13.55
C ALA A 275 6.16 -31.45 13.23
N ARG A 276 4.89 -31.05 13.19
CA ARG A 276 4.50 -29.67 12.94
C ARG A 276 4.91 -28.72 14.07
N LEU A 277 4.80 -29.15 15.32
CA LEU A 277 5.22 -28.36 16.49
C LEU A 277 6.73 -28.09 16.45
N ASP A 278 7.53 -29.04 16.02
CA ASP A 278 9.00 -28.88 15.89
C ASP A 278 9.35 -27.85 14.80
N GLU A 279 8.59 -27.79 13.70
CA GLU A 279 8.79 -26.78 12.63
C GLU A 279 8.48 -25.34 13.07
N LEU A 280 7.54 -25.14 14.01
CA LEU A 280 7.06 -23.81 14.41
C LEU A 280 8.01 -23.03 15.31
N THR A 281 9.14 -23.60 15.76
CA THR A 281 10.00 -23.03 16.82
C THR A 281 11.17 -22.15 16.32
N ASP A 282 11.43 -22.01 14.99
CA ASP A 282 12.73 -21.50 14.45
C ASP A 282 12.83 -19.99 14.10
N ASP A 283 11.75 -19.16 14.22
CA ASP A 283 11.72 -17.78 13.68
C ASP A 283 12.17 -16.64 14.63
N SER A 284 12.51 -16.91 15.89
CA SER A 284 12.81 -15.86 16.87
C SER A 284 14.09 -15.05 16.58
N SER A 285 15.11 -15.68 16.00
CA SER A 285 16.39 -15.04 15.70
C SER A 285 16.34 -14.00 14.58
N ARG A 286 15.39 -14.12 13.64
CA ARG A 286 15.20 -13.16 12.55
C ARG A 286 14.48 -11.89 13.02
N ILE A 287 13.51 -12.06 13.92
CA ILE A 287 12.78 -10.94 14.54
C ILE A 287 13.74 -10.08 15.35
N GLU A 288 14.59 -10.67 16.22
CA GLU A 288 15.56 -9.93 17.02
C GLU A 288 16.56 -9.15 16.17
N ARG A 289 17.02 -9.73 15.05
CA ARG A 289 17.94 -9.04 14.12
C ARG A 289 17.28 -7.85 13.44
N LEU A 290 16.01 -7.99 12.99
CA LEU A 290 15.27 -6.90 12.37
C LEU A 290 14.96 -5.78 13.37
N GLU A 291 14.64 -6.11 14.61
CA GLU A 291 14.44 -5.11 15.68
C GLU A 291 15.71 -4.31 15.94
N ALA A 292 16.86 -4.96 16.00
CA ALA A 292 18.15 -4.29 16.16
C ALA A 292 18.49 -3.40 14.94
N GLU A 293 18.26 -3.90 13.71
CA GLU A 293 18.48 -3.13 12.48
C GLU A 293 17.57 -1.89 12.42
N ILE A 294 16.29 -2.04 12.78
CA ILE A 294 15.33 -0.93 12.80
C ILE A 294 15.78 0.15 13.80
N ALA A 295 16.20 -0.24 15.01
CA ALA A 295 16.67 0.71 16.02
C ALA A 295 17.93 1.48 15.54
N GLU A 296 18.88 0.81 14.87
CA GLU A 296 20.06 1.45 14.28
C GLU A 296 19.66 2.40 13.14
N LEU A 297 18.72 1.99 12.28
CA LEU A 297 18.21 2.83 11.18
C LEU A 297 17.46 4.05 11.70
N GLU A 298 16.68 3.93 12.77
CA GLU A 298 15.97 5.06 13.38
C GLU A 298 16.95 6.11 13.93
N GLN A 299 18.00 5.69 14.60
CA GLN A 299 19.03 6.61 15.08
C GLN A 299 19.72 7.30 13.89
N ARG A 300 20.13 6.55 12.88
CA ARG A 300 20.77 7.08 11.66
C ARG A 300 19.85 8.07 10.92
N LEU A 301 18.55 7.77 10.81
CA LEU A 301 17.58 8.66 10.19
C LEU A 301 17.43 9.98 10.96
N GLN A 302 17.45 9.96 12.29
CA GLN A 302 17.40 11.18 13.09
C GLN A 302 18.64 12.06 12.85
N GLU A 303 19.83 11.49 12.81
CA GLU A 303 21.06 12.20 12.52
C GLU A 303 21.07 12.80 11.10
N GLN A 304 20.67 12.02 10.11
CA GLN A 304 20.58 12.45 8.71
C GLN A 304 19.49 13.51 8.50
N ALA A 305 18.32 13.36 9.13
CA ALA A 305 17.27 14.36 9.11
C ALA A 305 17.73 15.70 9.71
N ALA A 306 18.45 15.65 10.84
CA ALA A 306 19.00 16.86 11.44
C ALA A 306 20.02 17.57 10.52
N ALA A 307 20.85 16.79 9.79
CA ALA A 307 21.77 17.35 8.79
C ALA A 307 21.03 18.01 7.62
N VAL A 308 19.98 17.37 7.09
CA VAL A 308 19.11 17.92 6.04
C VAL A 308 18.46 19.22 6.53
N THR A 309 17.90 19.23 7.75
CA THR A 309 17.29 20.42 8.36
C THR A 309 18.28 21.57 8.51
N ALA A 310 19.52 21.29 8.90
CA ALA A 310 20.55 22.32 9.04
C ALA A 310 20.88 22.99 7.69
N LEU A 311 21.07 22.18 6.64
CA LEU A 311 21.32 22.69 5.28
C LEU A 311 20.13 23.49 4.73
N ARG A 312 18.91 23.06 5.00
CA ARG A 312 17.69 23.79 4.63
C ARG A 312 17.58 25.13 5.34
N ARG A 313 17.94 25.22 6.62
CA ARG A 313 17.95 26.47 7.39
C ARG A 313 18.97 27.46 6.86
N GLU A 314 20.15 27.00 6.51
CA GLU A 314 21.17 27.83 5.88
C GLU A 314 20.68 28.38 4.54
N ALA A 315 20.16 27.50 3.67
CA ALA A 315 19.62 27.89 2.38
C ALA A 315 18.42 28.84 2.51
N ALA A 316 17.54 28.62 3.48
CA ALA A 316 16.39 29.48 3.74
C ALA A 316 16.82 30.92 4.13
N GLY A 317 17.84 31.05 4.98
CA GLY A 317 18.40 32.34 5.35
C GLY A 317 19.01 33.08 4.15
N GLU A 318 19.76 32.38 3.33
CA GLU A 318 20.36 32.96 2.12
C GLU A 318 19.31 33.34 1.07
N LEU A 319 18.34 32.48 0.80
CA LEU A 319 17.23 32.74 -0.14
C LEU A 319 16.41 33.93 0.33
N ALA A 320 16.01 33.99 1.60
CA ALA A 320 15.27 35.12 2.15
C ALA A 320 16.05 36.43 2.04
N SER A 321 17.36 36.43 2.29
CA SER A 321 18.23 37.57 2.14
C SER A 321 18.34 38.07 0.68
N ARG A 322 18.53 37.12 -0.28
CA ARG A 322 18.59 37.45 -1.71
C ARG A 322 17.27 38.04 -2.21
N VAL A 323 16.15 37.37 -1.89
CA VAL A 323 14.81 37.84 -2.26
C VAL A 323 14.51 39.21 -1.62
N GLY A 324 14.92 39.44 -0.37
CA GLY A 324 14.76 40.75 0.29
C GLY A 324 15.43 41.89 -0.48
N ARG A 325 16.62 41.67 -1.06
CA ARG A 325 17.29 42.67 -1.91
C ARG A 325 16.50 42.96 -3.20
N GLU A 326 15.95 41.94 -3.82
CA GLU A 326 15.13 42.10 -5.02
C GLU A 326 13.80 42.81 -4.71
N LEU A 327 13.15 42.49 -3.59
CA LEU A 327 11.93 43.17 -3.14
C LEU A 327 12.18 44.67 -2.91
N ALA A 328 13.31 45.05 -2.30
CA ALA A 328 13.68 46.46 -2.10
C ALA A 328 13.81 47.21 -3.43
N ALA A 329 14.41 46.59 -4.45
CA ALA A 329 14.53 47.16 -5.80
C ALA A 329 13.16 47.29 -6.51
N LEU A 330 12.21 46.43 -6.22
CA LEU A 330 10.86 46.41 -6.77
C LEU A 330 9.86 47.31 -6.01
N ALA A 331 10.36 48.35 -5.30
CA ALA A 331 9.59 49.27 -4.48
C ALA A 331 8.83 48.63 -3.30
N MET A 332 9.35 47.55 -2.79
CA MET A 332 8.81 46.79 -1.63
C MET A 332 9.86 46.67 -0.52
N ALA A 333 10.56 47.78 -0.19
CA ALA A 333 11.69 47.79 0.74
C ALA A 333 11.35 47.31 2.17
N ASN A 334 10.09 47.40 2.57
CA ASN A 334 9.63 46.97 3.88
C ASN A 334 9.07 45.51 3.89
N ALA A 335 8.97 44.87 2.73
CA ALA A 335 8.52 43.52 2.61
C ALA A 335 9.66 42.54 2.91
N GLN A 336 9.34 41.43 3.56
CA GLN A 336 10.29 40.35 3.93
C GLN A 336 9.71 39.01 3.59
N LEU A 337 10.52 38.15 2.98
CA LEU A 337 10.23 36.73 2.84
C LEU A 337 10.76 36.02 4.09
N ASN A 338 9.89 35.30 4.78
CA ASN A 338 10.26 34.41 5.87
C ASN A 338 10.05 32.99 5.39
N ILE A 339 11.05 32.12 5.57
CA ILE A 339 10.95 30.72 5.28
C ILE A 339 10.98 29.96 6.61
N GLU A 340 9.83 29.45 7.01
CA GLU A 340 9.68 28.70 8.25
C GLU A 340 9.94 27.21 7.97
N ILE A 341 10.75 26.58 8.83
CA ILE A 341 11.09 25.18 8.80
C ILE A 341 10.72 24.60 10.16
N GLU A 342 9.60 23.89 10.19
CA GLU A 342 9.04 23.28 11.40
C GLU A 342 9.28 21.77 11.39
N PRO A 343 9.50 21.15 12.56
CA PRO A 343 9.60 19.70 12.66
C PRO A 343 8.31 19.03 12.17
N ALA A 344 8.45 17.94 11.43
CA ALA A 344 7.36 17.11 10.94
C ALA A 344 7.70 15.62 11.12
N GLU A 345 6.73 14.74 10.87
CA GLU A 345 6.96 13.30 10.84
C GLU A 345 7.97 12.91 9.76
N LEU A 346 8.71 11.83 10.03
CA LEU A 346 9.66 11.27 9.07
C LEU A 346 8.94 10.90 7.76
N SER A 347 9.45 11.41 6.67
CA SER A 347 8.96 11.15 5.32
C SER A 347 10.12 10.86 4.39
N SER A 348 9.86 10.45 3.15
CA SER A 348 10.90 10.28 2.12
C SER A 348 11.66 11.58 1.79
N HIS A 349 11.21 12.73 2.30
CA HIS A 349 11.78 14.05 2.04
C HIS A 349 12.41 14.69 3.28
N GLY A 350 12.63 13.94 4.35
CA GLY A 350 13.14 14.44 5.63
C GLY A 350 12.05 14.56 6.70
N ALA A 351 12.36 15.32 7.75
CA ALA A 351 11.52 15.53 8.93
C ALA A 351 11.07 16.98 9.08
N ASP A 352 10.94 17.72 7.96
CA ASP A 352 10.61 19.14 7.95
C ASP A 352 9.34 19.45 7.16
N SER A 353 8.54 20.36 7.69
CA SER A 353 7.50 21.11 7.00
C SER A 353 8.04 22.49 6.63
N ILE A 354 7.97 22.87 5.36
CA ILE A 354 8.53 24.12 4.86
C ILE A 354 7.40 25.05 4.40
N SER A 355 7.41 26.28 4.88
CA SER A 355 6.41 27.31 4.55
C SER A 355 7.05 28.63 4.21
N PHE A 356 6.73 29.17 3.02
CA PHE A 356 7.13 30.50 2.59
C PHE A 356 6.07 31.51 2.99
N LEU A 357 6.45 32.46 3.84
CA LEU A 357 5.58 33.47 4.39
C LEU A 357 6.05 34.86 3.93
N LEU A 358 5.10 35.66 3.52
CA LEU A 358 5.34 37.10 3.22
C LEU A 358 4.93 37.98 4.40
N LYS A 359 5.83 38.83 4.83
CA LYS A 359 5.57 39.95 5.72
C LYS A 359 5.60 41.26 4.91
N PRO A 360 4.45 41.86 4.56
CA PRO A 360 4.40 42.99 3.63
C PRO A 360 5.08 44.27 4.16
N HIS A 361 5.06 44.49 5.48
CA HIS A 361 5.69 45.62 6.17
C HIS A 361 6.01 45.28 7.63
N ALA A 362 6.83 46.06 8.30
CA ALA A 362 7.38 45.76 9.62
C ALA A 362 6.33 45.48 10.72
N GLY A 363 5.13 46.04 10.63
CA GLY A 363 4.03 45.82 11.59
C GLY A 363 3.05 44.71 11.22
N ALA A 364 3.18 44.06 10.05
CA ALA A 364 2.28 42.99 9.62
C ALA A 364 2.71 41.61 10.15
N ALA A 365 1.75 40.75 10.42
CA ALA A 365 2.02 39.35 10.68
C ALA A 365 2.43 38.62 9.39
N PRO A 366 3.39 37.69 9.42
CA PRO A 366 3.72 36.86 8.28
C PRO A 366 2.47 36.03 7.82
N ARG A 367 2.28 35.92 6.51
CA ARG A 367 1.16 35.19 5.90
C ARG A 367 1.64 34.33 4.74
N PRO A 368 1.03 33.22 4.45
CA PRO A 368 1.33 32.38 3.27
C PRO A 368 1.29 33.24 1.98
N LEU A 369 2.20 32.97 1.04
CA LEU A 369 2.38 33.76 -0.20
C LEU A 369 1.08 34.03 -0.97
N GLY A 370 0.14 33.09 -1.00
CA GLY A 370 -1.13 33.24 -1.71
C GLY A 370 -2.23 34.00 -0.95
N LYS A 371 -1.98 34.51 0.28
CA LYS A 371 -3.03 35.13 1.11
C LYS A 371 -2.64 36.52 1.55
N GLY A 372 -3.34 37.57 1.04
CA GLY A 372 -3.34 38.91 1.63
C GLY A 372 -2.45 39.96 0.99
N ALA A 373 -1.87 39.70 -0.19
CA ALA A 373 -1.25 40.75 -1.04
C ALA A 373 -2.20 41.16 -2.18
N SER A 374 -2.09 42.39 -2.67
CA SER A 374 -2.76 42.78 -3.92
C SER A 374 -2.15 42.06 -5.11
N GLY A 375 -2.90 41.86 -6.23
CA GLY A 375 -2.40 41.15 -7.41
C GLY A 375 -1.01 41.64 -7.86
N GLY A 376 -0.83 42.97 -7.97
CA GLY A 376 0.46 43.57 -8.34
C GLY A 376 1.57 43.38 -7.31
N GLU A 377 1.28 43.42 -6.01
CA GLU A 377 2.27 43.08 -4.96
C GLU A 377 2.69 41.63 -5.03
N LEU A 378 1.74 40.74 -5.19
CA LEU A 378 2.02 39.32 -5.31
C LEU A 378 2.87 38.99 -6.55
N SER A 379 2.54 39.58 -7.72
CA SER A 379 3.32 39.42 -8.95
C SER A 379 4.77 39.94 -8.79
N ARG A 380 5.00 41.02 -8.06
CA ARG A 380 6.35 41.53 -7.76
C ARG A 380 7.12 40.63 -6.79
N VAL A 381 6.43 40.09 -5.77
CA VAL A 381 7.04 39.11 -4.85
C VAL A 381 7.46 37.84 -5.60
N MET A 382 6.59 37.35 -6.47
CA MET A 382 6.91 36.18 -7.31
C MET A 382 8.06 36.52 -8.26
N LEU A 383 8.08 37.67 -8.91
CA LEU A 383 9.21 38.09 -9.74
C LEU A 383 10.53 38.13 -8.94
N ALA A 384 10.52 38.66 -7.71
CA ALA A 384 11.71 38.65 -6.85
C ALA A 384 12.22 37.24 -6.53
N ILE A 385 11.31 36.32 -6.22
CA ILE A 385 11.66 34.94 -5.93
C ILE A 385 12.19 34.25 -7.20
N GLU A 386 11.49 34.37 -8.34
CA GLU A 386 11.85 33.72 -9.58
C GLU A 386 13.18 34.20 -10.16
N VAL A 387 13.51 35.52 -10.02
CA VAL A 387 14.83 36.05 -10.41
C VAL A 387 15.96 35.39 -9.62
N VAL A 388 15.74 35.10 -8.32
CA VAL A 388 16.73 34.44 -7.48
C VAL A 388 16.82 32.93 -7.79
N LEU A 389 15.71 32.28 -8.11
CA LEU A 389 15.64 30.85 -8.40
C LEU A 389 15.97 30.50 -9.86
N ALA A 390 15.94 31.44 -10.79
CA ALA A 390 16.07 31.23 -12.23
C ALA A 390 17.31 30.44 -12.67
N ALA A 391 18.39 30.51 -11.91
CA ALA A 391 19.63 29.79 -12.21
C ALA A 391 19.62 28.33 -11.77
N VAL A 392 18.75 27.97 -10.84
CA VAL A 392 18.75 26.62 -10.18
C VAL A 392 17.48 25.82 -10.45
N ASP A 393 16.37 26.47 -10.74
CA ASP A 393 15.08 25.84 -10.97
C ASP A 393 14.25 26.60 -12.03
N PRO A 394 14.70 26.66 -13.30
CA PRO A 394 14.00 27.41 -14.34
C PRO A 394 12.74 26.65 -14.82
N VAL A 395 11.57 27.33 -14.74
CA VAL A 395 10.41 26.95 -15.56
C VAL A 395 10.60 27.54 -16.96
N PRO A 396 10.31 26.81 -18.04
CA PRO A 396 10.60 27.29 -19.40
C PRO A 396 9.92 28.61 -19.79
N THR A 397 8.72 28.86 -19.23
CA THR A 397 7.95 30.06 -19.59
C THR A 397 7.29 30.67 -18.35
N PHE A 398 7.50 31.98 -18.15
CA PHE A 398 6.76 32.77 -17.18
C PHE A 398 5.83 33.76 -17.86
N VAL A 399 4.62 33.88 -17.31
CA VAL A 399 3.65 34.93 -17.70
C VAL A 399 3.39 35.82 -16.51
N PHE A 400 3.73 37.14 -16.63
CA PHE A 400 3.46 38.12 -15.60
C PHE A 400 2.33 39.06 -16.05
N ASP A 401 1.27 39.08 -15.24
CA ASP A 401 0.16 40.03 -15.38
C ASP A 401 0.12 40.94 -14.17
N GLU A 402 -0.21 42.23 -14.39
CA GLU A 402 -0.31 43.27 -13.34
C GLU A 402 0.97 43.50 -12.51
N VAL A 403 2.14 43.04 -12.95
CA VAL A 403 3.40 43.21 -12.20
C VAL A 403 3.76 44.69 -11.99
N ASP A 404 3.30 45.57 -12.87
CA ASP A 404 3.47 47.01 -12.88
C ASP A 404 2.30 47.77 -12.23
N SER A 405 1.30 47.09 -11.69
CA SER A 405 0.14 47.72 -11.05
C SER A 405 0.56 48.52 -9.80
N GLY A 406 0.14 49.78 -9.74
CA GLY A 406 0.40 50.69 -8.64
C GLY A 406 1.83 51.20 -8.53
N VAL A 407 2.65 51.05 -9.57
CA VAL A 407 4.03 51.56 -9.61
C VAL A 407 4.27 52.46 -10.81
N GLY A 408 5.35 53.26 -10.78
CA GLY A 408 5.76 54.13 -11.88
C GLY A 408 7.18 54.62 -11.71
N GLY A 409 7.65 55.43 -12.64
CA GLY A 409 8.97 56.05 -12.58
C GLY A 409 10.12 55.03 -12.44
N LYS A 410 11.00 55.25 -11.46
CA LYS A 410 12.19 54.39 -11.25
C LYS A 410 11.83 52.95 -10.93
N ALA A 411 10.74 52.68 -10.21
CA ALA A 411 10.32 51.34 -9.86
C ALA A 411 9.88 50.55 -11.10
N ALA A 412 9.19 51.15 -12.06
CA ALA A 412 8.83 50.53 -13.32
C ALA A 412 10.06 50.13 -14.15
N VAL A 413 11.11 50.96 -14.17
CA VAL A 413 12.39 50.65 -14.83
C VAL A 413 13.05 49.44 -14.17
N GLU A 414 13.05 49.36 -12.85
CA GLU A 414 13.62 48.22 -12.12
C GLU A 414 12.83 46.92 -12.33
N ILE A 415 11.47 46.99 -12.44
CA ILE A 415 10.66 45.84 -12.85
C ILE A 415 11.07 45.36 -14.23
N GLY A 416 11.14 46.24 -15.22
CA GLY A 416 11.58 45.91 -16.58
C GLY A 416 12.96 45.26 -16.61
N ARG A 417 13.90 45.77 -15.83
CA ARG A 417 15.25 45.22 -15.70
C ARG A 417 15.23 43.79 -15.14
N ARG A 418 14.46 43.49 -14.07
CA ARG A 418 14.35 42.12 -13.49
C ARG A 418 13.70 41.16 -14.45
N LEU A 419 12.66 41.58 -15.16
CA LEU A 419 12.03 40.77 -16.20
C LEU A 419 13.03 40.42 -17.32
N ALA A 420 13.84 41.39 -17.75
CA ALA A 420 14.88 41.18 -18.76
C ALA A 420 16.04 40.30 -18.23
N MET A 421 16.39 40.38 -16.95
CA MET A 421 17.36 39.45 -16.31
C MET A 421 16.82 38.02 -16.29
N LEU A 422 15.55 37.83 -15.92
CA LEU A 422 14.90 36.55 -15.94
C LEU A 422 14.82 35.96 -17.37
N ALA A 423 14.55 36.83 -18.37
CA ALA A 423 14.48 36.47 -19.78
C ALA A 423 15.81 35.97 -20.40
N LYS A 424 16.95 36.09 -19.69
CA LYS A 424 18.22 35.49 -20.11
C LYS A 424 18.24 33.97 -19.94
N TYR A 425 17.40 33.45 -19.05
CA TYR A 425 17.35 32.01 -18.72
C TYR A 425 16.10 31.35 -19.29
N VAL A 426 14.97 32.05 -19.39
CA VAL A 426 13.66 31.47 -19.70
C VAL A 426 12.85 32.45 -20.60
N GLN A 427 11.78 31.94 -21.22
CA GLN A 427 10.82 32.79 -21.91
C GLN A 427 9.99 33.59 -20.89
N VAL A 428 9.89 34.90 -21.06
CA VAL A 428 9.09 35.80 -20.21
C VAL A 428 8.07 36.53 -21.05
N ILE A 429 6.80 36.33 -20.74
CA ILE A 429 5.66 37.03 -21.36
C ILE A 429 5.10 37.99 -20.31
N VAL A 430 4.97 39.31 -20.67
CA VAL A 430 4.51 40.34 -19.75
C VAL A 430 3.35 41.08 -20.32
N VAL A 431 2.28 41.23 -19.57
CA VAL A 431 1.19 42.17 -19.86
C VAL A 431 1.44 43.45 -19.09
N THR A 432 1.67 44.54 -19.80
CA THR A 432 2.04 45.82 -19.18
C THR A 432 1.38 47.00 -19.89
N HIS A 433 1.08 48.03 -19.13
CA HIS A 433 0.62 49.32 -19.63
C HIS A 433 1.69 50.41 -19.49
N LEU A 434 2.86 50.07 -18.88
CA LEU A 434 3.93 51.01 -18.65
C LEU A 434 5.02 50.97 -19.72
N PRO A 435 5.31 52.11 -20.42
CA PRO A 435 6.36 52.14 -21.42
C PRO A 435 7.74 51.84 -20.86
N GLN A 436 8.00 52.16 -19.57
CA GLN A 436 9.24 51.86 -18.86
C GLN A 436 9.51 50.35 -18.76
N VAL A 437 8.45 49.53 -18.63
CA VAL A 437 8.56 48.05 -18.62
C VAL A 437 8.69 47.52 -20.05
N ALA A 438 7.83 48.00 -20.98
CA ALA A 438 7.81 47.56 -22.35
C ALA A 438 9.10 47.86 -23.11
N ALA A 439 9.86 48.89 -22.70
CA ALA A 439 11.16 49.26 -23.27
C ALA A 439 12.22 48.15 -23.15
N PHE A 440 12.13 47.27 -22.13
CA PHE A 440 13.06 46.17 -21.91
C PHE A 440 12.73 44.91 -22.74
N ALA A 441 11.58 44.85 -23.40
CA ALA A 441 11.17 43.66 -24.15
C ALA A 441 12.04 43.40 -25.40
N ASN A 442 12.34 42.14 -25.71
CA ASN A 442 12.96 41.75 -26.98
C ASN A 442 11.97 41.80 -28.14
N GLN A 443 10.72 41.47 -27.87
CA GLN A 443 9.61 41.55 -28.83
C GLN A 443 8.45 42.31 -28.17
N HIS A 444 7.74 43.12 -28.98
CA HIS A 444 6.59 43.89 -28.51
C HIS A 444 5.35 43.48 -29.33
N ILE A 445 4.34 42.99 -28.65
CA ILE A 445 3.04 42.60 -29.23
C ILE A 445 2.01 43.65 -28.78
N ARG A 446 1.35 44.31 -29.71
CA ARG A 446 0.25 45.23 -29.43
C ARG A 446 -1.08 44.51 -29.55
N VAL A 447 -1.92 44.66 -28.52
CA VAL A 447 -3.31 44.18 -28.51
C VAL A 447 -4.25 45.36 -28.71
N PHE A 448 -5.13 45.26 -29.69
CA PHE A 448 -6.10 46.34 -29.98
C PHE A 448 -7.48 45.78 -30.24
N LYS A 449 -8.50 46.58 -29.98
CA LYS A 449 -9.91 46.21 -30.25
C LYS A 449 -10.33 46.77 -31.60
N THR A 450 -10.74 45.94 -32.51
CA THR A 450 -11.33 46.34 -33.78
C THR A 450 -12.86 46.24 -33.65
N SER A 451 -13.52 47.41 -33.66
CA SER A 451 -14.98 47.47 -33.76
C SER A 451 -15.38 47.48 -35.24
N SER A 452 -15.91 46.39 -35.76
CA SER A 452 -16.54 46.42 -37.07
C SER A 452 -17.85 47.22 -36.97
N PRO A 453 -18.04 48.31 -37.76
CA PRO A 453 -19.33 48.99 -37.78
C PRO A 453 -20.41 48.00 -38.27
N ALA A 454 -21.52 47.93 -37.52
CA ALA A 454 -22.69 47.16 -37.94
C ALA A 454 -23.06 47.56 -39.36
N LYS A 455 -23.19 46.59 -40.29
CA LYS A 455 -23.70 46.85 -41.62
C LYS A 455 -25.11 47.47 -41.49
N ALA A 456 -25.22 48.74 -41.88
CA ALA A 456 -26.51 49.44 -41.97
C ALA A 456 -27.41 48.71 -42.98
N GLY A 457 -28.40 48.00 -42.50
CA GLY A 457 -29.39 47.42 -43.41
C GLY A 457 -30.13 46.15 -42.95
N GLY A 458 -30.12 45.79 -41.68
CA GLY A 458 -30.94 44.62 -41.20
C GLY A 458 -31.64 44.96 -39.89
N LYS A 459 -32.93 44.62 -39.75
CA LYS A 459 -33.77 44.79 -38.56
C LYS A 459 -33.48 43.73 -37.49
N ASP A 460 -32.20 43.42 -37.24
CA ASP A 460 -31.83 42.59 -36.12
C ASP A 460 -30.82 43.39 -35.28
N ASN A 461 -31.14 43.50 -33.99
CA ASN A 461 -30.27 44.11 -32.95
C ASN A 461 -29.01 43.22 -32.73
N SER A 462 -28.13 43.12 -33.72
CA SER A 462 -26.79 42.55 -33.54
C SER A 462 -25.91 43.67 -32.97
N GLU A 463 -25.68 43.65 -31.65
CA GLU A 463 -24.59 44.35 -30.99
C GLU A 463 -23.29 44.10 -31.78
N GLY A 464 -22.57 45.19 -32.14
CA GLY A 464 -21.37 45.11 -32.97
C GLY A 464 -20.34 44.14 -32.32
N VAL A 465 -19.93 43.15 -33.09
CA VAL A 465 -18.90 42.17 -32.64
C VAL A 465 -17.57 42.93 -32.47
N THR A 466 -17.15 43.13 -31.24
CA THR A 466 -15.82 43.63 -30.92
C THR A 466 -14.82 42.47 -30.98
N ALA A 467 -13.98 42.44 -32.02
CA ALA A 467 -12.86 41.50 -32.11
C ALA A 467 -11.60 42.14 -31.51
N SER A 468 -10.85 41.39 -30.73
CA SER A 468 -9.51 41.74 -30.34
C SER A 468 -8.50 41.18 -31.33
N ASP A 469 -7.56 41.97 -31.78
CA ASP A 469 -6.51 41.60 -32.71
C ASP A 469 -5.13 41.86 -32.12
N VAL A 470 -4.11 41.13 -32.60
CA VAL A 470 -2.74 41.20 -32.09
C VAL A 470 -1.77 41.40 -33.24
N THR A 471 -0.78 42.29 -33.03
CA THR A 471 0.25 42.58 -34.03
C THR A 471 1.61 42.57 -33.37
N LEU A 472 2.56 41.85 -33.95
CA LEU A 472 3.98 41.93 -33.58
C LEU A 472 4.54 43.20 -34.23
N LEU A 473 5.10 44.08 -33.39
CA LEU A 473 5.64 45.38 -33.84
C LEU A 473 7.09 45.28 -34.34
N THR A 474 7.38 45.98 -35.41
CA THR A 474 8.76 46.28 -35.86
C THR A 474 9.43 47.27 -34.92
N ASP A 475 10.74 47.44 -35.02
CA ASP A 475 11.48 48.41 -34.18
C ASP A 475 10.95 49.87 -34.32
N GLU A 476 10.55 50.30 -35.53
CA GLU A 476 9.97 51.63 -35.76
C GLU A 476 8.56 51.74 -35.14
N GLU A 477 7.71 50.73 -35.34
CA GLU A 477 6.37 50.69 -34.76
C GLU A 477 6.44 50.65 -33.23
N ARG A 478 7.43 49.96 -32.67
CA ARG A 478 7.69 49.92 -31.23
C ARG A 478 7.97 51.30 -30.64
N VAL A 479 8.79 52.10 -31.31
CA VAL A 479 9.02 53.49 -30.86
C VAL A 479 7.73 54.29 -30.87
N THR A 480 6.91 54.15 -31.92
CA THR A 480 5.61 54.82 -32.04
C THR A 480 4.65 54.36 -30.93
N GLU A 481 4.56 53.09 -30.65
CA GLU A 481 3.70 52.55 -29.59
C GLU A 481 4.16 53.00 -28.19
N LEU A 482 5.46 52.98 -27.91
CA LEU A 482 6.00 53.53 -26.66
C LEU A 482 5.72 55.02 -26.51
N ALA A 483 5.82 55.80 -27.60
CA ALA A 483 5.45 57.23 -27.59
C ALA A 483 3.95 57.43 -27.30
N ARG A 484 3.09 56.59 -27.87
CA ARG A 484 1.65 56.55 -27.55
C ARG A 484 1.37 56.19 -26.09
N MET A 485 2.08 55.20 -25.54
CA MET A 485 1.99 54.83 -24.12
C MET A 485 2.44 55.92 -23.19
N LEU A 486 3.44 56.74 -23.56
CA LEU A 486 3.95 57.87 -22.79
C LEU A 486 3.01 59.08 -22.79
N ALA A 487 2.49 59.49 -23.96
CA ALA A 487 1.83 60.78 -24.13
C ALA A 487 0.35 60.66 -24.54
N GLY A 488 -0.15 59.43 -24.84
CA GLY A 488 -1.49 59.22 -25.41
C GLY A 488 -1.62 59.66 -26.86
N GLN A 489 -0.55 60.10 -27.52
CA GLN A 489 -0.51 60.61 -28.90
C GLN A 489 0.67 59.99 -29.66
N GLU A 490 0.41 59.49 -30.87
CA GLU A 490 1.40 58.78 -31.71
C GLU A 490 2.37 59.74 -32.42
N GLU A 491 1.98 61.00 -32.65
CA GLU A 491 2.73 61.96 -33.49
C GLU A 491 3.64 62.99 -32.72
N SER A 492 3.71 62.87 -31.41
CA SER A 492 4.53 63.79 -30.59
C SER A 492 6.04 63.51 -30.77
N GLN A 493 6.78 64.42 -31.36
CA GLN A 493 8.25 64.34 -31.53
C GLN A 493 8.98 64.15 -30.21
N SER A 494 8.56 64.88 -29.15
CA SER A 494 9.16 64.78 -27.83
C SER A 494 8.90 63.42 -27.18
N ALA A 495 7.71 62.85 -27.37
CA ALA A 495 7.38 61.48 -26.88
C ALA A 495 8.19 60.39 -27.61
N ARG A 496 8.41 60.56 -28.93
CA ARG A 496 9.27 59.66 -29.71
C ARG A 496 10.73 59.70 -29.28
N ALA A 497 11.27 60.96 -29.03
CA ALA A 497 12.61 61.07 -28.50
C ALA A 497 12.78 60.43 -27.14
N HIS A 498 11.82 60.60 -26.22
CA HIS A 498 11.79 59.91 -24.92
C HIS A 498 11.64 58.41 -25.01
N ALA A 499 10.83 57.92 -25.95
CA ALA A 499 10.70 56.46 -26.22
C ALA A 499 12.03 55.85 -26.67
N LEU A 500 12.79 56.55 -27.55
CA LEU A 500 14.13 56.12 -27.96
C LEU A 500 15.11 56.11 -26.78
N GLU A 501 15.13 57.15 -25.95
CA GLU A 501 15.95 57.18 -24.73
C GLU A 501 15.64 56.02 -23.78
N LEU A 502 14.37 55.65 -23.60
CA LEU A 502 13.97 54.50 -22.78
C LEU A 502 14.51 53.17 -23.36
N ILE A 503 14.40 52.97 -24.67
CA ILE A 503 14.90 51.76 -25.34
C ILE A 503 16.43 51.69 -25.24
N GLU A 504 17.13 52.81 -25.49
CA GLU A 504 18.59 52.85 -25.39
C GLU A 504 19.07 52.66 -23.95
N GLY A 505 18.42 53.29 -22.97
CA GLY A 505 18.70 53.07 -21.55
C GLY A 505 18.44 51.62 -21.07
N ALA A 506 17.41 50.97 -21.61
CA ALA A 506 17.14 49.58 -21.36
C ALA A 506 18.24 48.64 -21.93
N ARG A 507 18.73 48.92 -23.15
CA ARG A 507 19.83 48.17 -23.78
C ARG A 507 21.18 48.32 -23.05
N GLN A 508 21.47 49.52 -22.49
CA GLN A 508 22.72 49.79 -21.74
C GLN A 508 22.67 49.25 -20.31
N GLY A 509 21.48 49.05 -19.75
CA GLY A 509 21.28 48.63 -18.37
C GLY A 509 21.21 47.10 -18.16
N LEU A 510 21.34 46.31 -19.21
CA LEU A 510 21.37 44.85 -19.23
C LEU A 510 22.78 44.30 -19.34
#